data_0a61f4c02aaf5531e7033dcb75dec7c6
#
_entry.id   0a61f4c02aaf5531e7033dcb75dec7c6
#
_cell.length_a   1.000
_cell.length_b   1.000
_cell.length_c   1.000
_cell.angle_alpha   90.00
_cell.angle_beta   90.00
_cell.angle_gamma   90.00
#
_symmetry.space_group_name_H-M   'P 1'
#
loop_
_entity.id
_entity.type
_entity.pdbx_description
1 polymer ?
#
loop_
_entity_poly.entity_id
_entity_poly.type
_entity_poly.pdbx_seq_one_letter_code
_entity_poly.pdbx_strand_id
1 'polypeptide(L)'
;MLCLGASASASALISRSAPAANEKFGLYAYGENLGGLSLFYADGLAYIGDPANSTSSTASSVSFKRESDSSSSWIANPNGTTKAEAGWSDELLYIPSSSSSDHQMGFTSSERSNETTSGFIFYGQWVMVELESGDISSSFYVREESEGKGVYSLLWNVTDEETAIPISLRSVEPSNA
;
A
#
# COMPACT_ATOMS: atom_id res chain seq x y z
N MET A 1 -5.64 53.11 18.49
CA MET A 1 -5.20 52.57 17.21
C MET A 1 -5.08 51.06 17.37
N LEU A 2 -6.16 50.33 17.02
CA LEU A 2 -6.22 48.85 17.14
C LEU A 2 -5.78 48.25 15.82
N CYS A 3 -4.67 47.50 15.85
CA CYS A 3 -4.28 46.66 14.71
C CYS A 3 -4.98 45.30 14.84
N LEU A 4 -5.97 45.01 13.99
CA LEU A 4 -6.50 43.68 13.80
C LEU A 4 -5.49 42.87 12.96
N GLY A 5 -4.83 41.90 13.60
CA GLY A 5 -4.06 40.91 12.94
C GLY A 5 -4.98 39.84 12.28
N ALA A 6 -5.04 39.81 10.97
CA ALA A 6 -5.71 38.73 10.25
C ALA A 6 -4.83 37.48 10.25
N SER A 7 -5.23 36.44 10.99
CA SER A 7 -4.62 35.14 10.94
C SER A 7 -5.09 34.41 9.67
N ALA A 8 -4.23 34.29 8.66
CA ALA A 8 -4.49 33.47 7.50
C ALA A 8 -4.29 32.01 7.89
N SER A 9 -5.39 31.26 7.99
CA SER A 9 -5.34 29.79 8.10
C SER A 9 -4.92 29.23 6.73
N ALA A 10 -3.70 28.73 6.63
CA ALA A 10 -3.27 27.97 5.49
C ALA A 10 -3.98 26.61 5.50
N SER A 11 -5.03 26.46 4.72
CA SER A 11 -5.60 25.14 4.43
C SER A 11 -4.56 24.34 3.64
N ALA A 12 -4.09 23.23 4.19
CA ALA A 12 -3.25 22.30 3.48
C ALA A 12 -4.02 21.83 2.24
N LEU A 13 -3.52 22.17 1.06
CA LEU A 13 -4.04 21.64 -0.19
C LEU A 13 -3.68 20.15 -0.23
N ILE A 14 -4.64 19.27 0.03
CA ILE A 14 -4.49 17.83 -0.19
C ILE A 14 -4.19 17.66 -1.69
N SER A 15 -2.96 17.29 -2.00
CA SER A 15 -2.55 17.01 -3.37
C SER A 15 -3.43 15.88 -3.92
N ARG A 16 -4.17 16.16 -4.99
CA ARG A 16 -4.98 15.16 -5.71
C ARG A 16 -4.19 14.48 -6.83
N SER A 17 -2.89 14.69 -6.86
CA SER A 17 -1.96 14.11 -7.83
C SER A 17 -1.27 12.88 -7.26
N ALA A 18 -0.75 12.05 -8.18
CA ALA A 18 0.17 10.97 -7.83
C ALA A 18 1.40 11.52 -7.09
N PRO A 19 2.00 10.76 -6.17
CA PRO A 19 3.29 11.10 -5.58
C PRO A 19 4.34 11.34 -6.67
N ALA A 20 5.18 12.36 -6.52
CA ALA A 20 6.25 12.64 -7.48
C ALA A 20 7.37 11.59 -7.43
N ALA A 21 8.20 11.54 -8.48
CA ALA A 21 9.41 10.70 -8.47
C ALA A 21 10.28 11.02 -7.26
N ASN A 22 10.79 10.00 -6.61
CA ASN A 22 11.59 10.07 -5.38
C ASN A 22 10.86 10.61 -4.13
N GLU A 23 9.59 10.98 -4.24
CA GLU A 23 8.75 11.28 -3.08
C GLU A 23 8.40 9.98 -2.33
N LYS A 24 8.44 10.03 -0.99
CA LYS A 24 7.96 8.94 -0.14
C LYS A 24 6.45 8.99 -0.01
N PHE A 25 5.79 7.83 -0.10
CA PHE A 25 4.35 7.73 0.08
C PHE A 25 3.96 6.46 0.84
N GLY A 26 2.84 6.50 1.53
CA GLY A 26 2.15 5.33 2.08
C GLY A 26 1.07 4.83 1.14
N LEU A 27 0.53 3.64 1.43
CA LEU A 27 -0.67 3.12 0.77
C LEU A 27 -1.74 2.82 1.82
N TYR A 28 -2.97 3.15 1.47
CA TYR A 28 -4.11 3.06 2.38
C TYR A 28 -5.28 2.38 1.66
N ALA A 29 -5.91 1.45 2.35
CA ALA A 29 -7.05 0.68 1.84
C ALA A 29 -8.38 1.34 2.20
N TYR A 30 -9.24 1.51 1.20
CA TYR A 30 -10.58 2.03 1.34
C TYR A 30 -11.58 1.03 0.76
N GLY A 31 -12.58 0.67 1.52
CA GLY A 31 -13.61 -0.30 1.13
C GLY A 31 -14.77 -0.30 2.13
N GLU A 32 -15.64 -1.29 2.02
CA GLU A 32 -16.72 -1.45 2.96
C GLU A 32 -16.17 -1.69 4.38
N ASN A 33 -16.54 -0.82 5.32
CA ASN A 33 -16.06 -0.79 6.71
C ASN A 33 -14.53 -0.57 6.87
N LEU A 34 -13.84 -0.13 5.80
CA LEU A 34 -12.40 0.16 5.79
C LEU A 34 -12.19 1.62 5.40
N GLY A 35 -11.86 2.44 6.39
CA GLY A 35 -11.76 3.90 6.27
C GLY A 35 -10.35 4.43 6.04
N GLY A 36 -9.50 3.75 5.28
CA GLY A 36 -8.12 4.19 5.01
C GLY A 36 -7.10 3.56 5.96
N LEU A 37 -7.23 2.26 6.23
CA LEU A 37 -6.23 1.51 6.98
C LEU A 37 -4.92 1.42 6.20
N SER A 38 -3.79 1.63 6.87
CA SER A 38 -2.47 1.64 6.24
C SER A 38 -2.03 0.24 5.80
N LEU A 39 -1.25 0.19 4.71
CA LEU A 39 -0.51 -0.99 4.31
C LEU A 39 0.74 -1.13 5.18
N PHE A 40 1.01 -2.35 5.63
CA PHE A 40 2.21 -2.67 6.38
C PHE A 40 2.84 -4.00 5.93
N TYR A 41 4.11 -4.20 6.29
CA TYR A 41 4.90 -5.41 6.05
C TYR A 41 4.86 -6.32 7.27
N ALA A 42 4.73 -7.63 7.06
CA ALA A 42 5.03 -8.66 8.05
C ALA A 42 5.50 -9.94 7.35
N ASP A 43 6.68 -10.43 7.71
CA ASP A 43 7.26 -11.70 7.22
C ASP A 43 7.28 -11.86 5.69
N GLY A 44 7.54 -10.76 4.95
CA GLY A 44 7.58 -10.74 3.49
C GLY A 44 6.21 -10.58 2.83
N LEU A 45 5.12 -10.48 3.58
CA LEU A 45 3.75 -10.35 3.08
C LEU A 45 3.18 -8.96 3.34
N ALA A 46 2.20 -8.59 2.52
CA ALA A 46 1.51 -7.31 2.60
C ALA A 46 0.20 -7.47 3.37
N TYR A 47 0.03 -6.61 4.38
CA TYR A 47 -1.16 -6.55 5.22
C TYR A 47 -1.73 -5.14 5.27
N ILE A 48 -3.00 -5.05 5.64
CA ILE A 48 -3.72 -3.80 5.88
C ILE A 48 -4.11 -3.74 7.36
N GLY A 49 -3.86 -2.60 8.01
CA GLY A 49 -4.20 -2.38 9.42
C GLY A 49 -3.06 -1.72 10.20
N ASP A 50 -3.10 -1.89 11.52
CA ASP A 50 -2.03 -1.42 12.42
C ASP A 50 -1.01 -2.54 12.63
N PRO A 51 0.29 -2.34 12.29
CA PRO A 51 1.33 -3.34 12.52
C PRO A 51 1.49 -3.73 13.99
N ALA A 52 1.09 -2.87 14.94
CA ALA A 52 1.10 -3.19 16.37
C ALA A 52 0.12 -4.31 16.75
N ASN A 53 -0.89 -4.59 15.92
CA ASN A 53 -1.85 -5.67 16.12
C ASN A 53 -1.40 -6.99 15.47
N SER A 54 -0.29 -6.99 14.74
CA SER A 54 0.29 -8.20 14.15
C SER A 54 1.06 -9.02 15.20
N THR A 55 1.03 -10.34 15.07
CA THR A 55 1.83 -11.27 15.89
C THR A 55 3.26 -11.42 15.37
N SER A 56 3.56 -10.95 14.16
CA SER A 56 4.90 -11.00 13.57
C SER A 56 5.85 -10.01 14.24
N SER A 57 7.05 -10.47 14.57
CA SER A 57 8.12 -9.61 15.08
C SER A 57 8.74 -8.70 14.02
N THR A 58 8.48 -8.93 12.74
CA THR A 58 8.97 -8.14 11.62
C THR A 58 7.96 -7.08 11.16
N ALA A 59 6.76 -7.05 11.78
CA ALA A 59 5.69 -6.15 11.38
C ALA A 59 6.13 -4.68 11.51
N SER A 60 5.98 -3.93 10.43
CA SER A 60 6.34 -2.52 10.40
C SER A 60 5.59 -1.75 9.31
N SER A 61 5.27 -0.50 9.59
CA SER A 61 4.73 0.41 8.59
C SER A 61 5.68 0.52 7.40
N VAL A 62 5.12 0.73 6.22
CA VAL A 62 5.87 0.80 4.96
C VAL A 62 5.83 2.20 4.37
N SER A 63 6.96 2.64 3.88
CA SER A 63 7.09 3.80 3.01
C SER A 63 7.58 3.35 1.64
N PHE A 64 6.84 3.71 0.61
CA PHE A 64 7.19 3.43 -0.78
C PHE A 64 7.91 4.61 -1.42
N LYS A 65 8.66 4.30 -2.47
CA LYS A 65 9.29 5.26 -3.36
C LYS A 65 9.32 4.69 -4.77
N ARG A 66 9.12 5.53 -5.77
CA ARG A 66 9.38 5.22 -7.17
C ARG A 66 10.53 6.06 -7.69
N GLU A 67 11.41 5.50 -8.50
CA GLU A 67 12.63 6.18 -8.95
C GLU A 67 12.36 7.24 -10.03
N SER A 68 11.31 7.07 -10.82
CA SER A 68 10.87 8.01 -11.83
C SER A 68 9.34 8.03 -11.94
N ASP A 69 8.78 9.03 -12.61
CA ASP A 69 7.33 9.11 -12.84
C ASP A 69 6.80 8.00 -13.75
N SER A 70 7.67 7.40 -14.55
CA SER A 70 7.37 6.24 -15.39
C SER A 70 7.77 4.90 -14.75
N SER A 71 8.35 4.89 -13.54
CA SER A 71 8.68 3.66 -12.85
C SER A 71 7.42 2.94 -12.38
N SER A 72 7.23 1.72 -12.84
CA SER A 72 6.12 0.84 -12.48
C SER A 72 6.46 -0.14 -11.35
N SER A 73 7.71 -0.17 -10.90
CA SER A 73 8.16 -0.90 -9.71
C SER A 73 8.34 0.05 -8.54
N TRP A 74 7.82 -0.33 -7.38
CA TRP A 74 7.84 0.51 -6.18
C TRP A 74 8.71 -0.11 -5.10
N ILE A 75 9.70 0.66 -4.65
CA ILE A 75 10.64 0.26 -3.61
C ILE A 75 10.03 0.56 -2.26
N ALA A 76 9.92 -0.48 -1.43
CA ALA A 76 9.39 -0.43 -0.08
C ALA A 76 10.52 -0.41 0.95
N ASN A 77 10.35 0.42 1.97
CA ASN A 77 11.24 0.50 3.12
C ASN A 77 10.42 0.64 4.41
N PRO A 78 10.96 0.20 5.56
CA PRO A 78 10.31 0.41 6.84
C PRO A 78 10.16 1.92 7.12
N ASN A 79 9.00 2.31 7.63
CA ASN A 79 8.68 3.68 7.99
C ASN A 79 8.59 3.82 9.53
N GLY A 80 9.33 4.77 10.10
CA GLY A 80 9.37 5.00 11.55
C GLY A 80 10.25 4.04 12.36
N THR A 81 10.81 3.01 11.72
CA THR A 81 11.76 2.05 12.31
C THR A 81 13.04 2.06 11.48
N THR A 82 14.20 1.87 12.11
CA THR A 82 15.44 1.77 11.34
C THR A 82 15.46 0.47 10.53
N LYS A 83 16.11 0.48 9.37
CA LYS A 83 16.27 -0.72 8.52
C LYS A 83 16.90 -1.90 9.29
N ALA A 84 17.82 -1.61 10.21
CA ALA A 84 18.48 -2.61 11.05
C ALA A 84 17.52 -3.27 12.06
N GLU A 85 16.60 -2.50 12.63
CA GLU A 85 15.59 -3.01 13.57
C GLU A 85 14.48 -3.77 12.87
N ALA A 86 14.08 -3.31 11.67
CA ALA A 86 13.04 -3.98 10.88
C ALA A 86 13.52 -5.30 10.27
N GLY A 87 14.83 -5.46 10.03
CA GLY A 87 15.43 -6.64 9.43
C GLY A 87 15.20 -6.78 7.92
N TRP A 88 14.59 -5.79 7.26
CA TRP A 88 14.32 -5.75 5.82
C TRP A 88 14.49 -4.33 5.26
N SER A 89 14.75 -4.21 3.97
CA SER A 89 14.80 -2.91 3.27
C SER A 89 14.91 -3.10 1.78
N ASP A 90 14.54 -2.04 1.03
CA ASP A 90 14.65 -1.95 -0.43
C ASP A 90 13.97 -3.13 -1.15
N GLU A 91 12.86 -3.61 -0.57
CA GLU A 91 12.02 -4.66 -1.12
C GLU A 91 11.09 -4.08 -2.20
N LEU A 92 10.73 -4.90 -3.18
CA LEU A 92 9.75 -4.55 -4.20
C LEU A 92 8.37 -5.09 -3.80
N LEU A 93 7.34 -4.26 -3.91
CA LEU A 93 5.96 -4.74 -3.82
C LEU A 93 5.67 -5.64 -5.02
N TYR A 94 5.04 -6.79 -4.80
CA TYR A 94 4.63 -7.68 -5.88
C TYR A 94 3.14 -8.04 -5.81
N ILE A 95 2.58 -8.37 -6.96
CA ILE A 95 1.34 -9.15 -7.09
C ILE A 95 1.68 -10.59 -7.47
N PRO A 96 0.95 -11.60 -6.95
CA PRO A 96 1.12 -12.98 -7.39
C PRO A 96 0.69 -13.12 -8.86
N SER A 97 1.35 -14.02 -9.58
CA SER A 97 0.99 -14.32 -10.98
C SER A 97 -0.40 -14.95 -11.06
N SER A 98 -1.04 -14.85 -12.22
CA SER A 98 -2.36 -15.43 -12.48
C SER A 98 -2.42 -16.96 -12.35
N SER A 99 -1.27 -17.64 -12.38
CA SER A 99 -1.15 -19.08 -12.19
C SER A 99 -0.94 -19.48 -10.72
N SER A 100 -0.73 -18.51 -9.82
CA SER A 100 -0.58 -18.77 -8.38
C SER A 100 -1.94 -19.10 -7.77
N SER A 101 -1.97 -20.13 -6.92
CA SER A 101 -3.13 -20.40 -6.06
C SER A 101 -3.16 -19.52 -4.80
N ASP A 102 -2.04 -18.89 -4.50
CA ASP A 102 -1.93 -17.91 -3.44
C ASP A 102 -2.16 -16.51 -4.04
N HIS A 103 -3.18 -15.83 -3.54
CA HIS A 103 -3.57 -14.50 -3.99
C HIS A 103 -2.94 -13.39 -3.14
N GLN A 104 -2.16 -13.71 -2.09
CA GLN A 104 -1.61 -12.71 -1.20
C GLN A 104 -0.46 -11.94 -1.86
N MET A 105 -0.56 -10.63 -1.82
CA MET A 105 0.50 -9.71 -2.20
C MET A 105 1.61 -9.71 -1.16
N GLY A 106 2.80 -9.29 -1.55
CA GLY A 106 3.92 -9.25 -0.61
C GLY A 106 5.09 -8.42 -1.13
N PHE A 107 6.24 -8.69 -0.54
CA PHE A 107 7.48 -7.97 -0.78
C PHE A 107 8.59 -8.95 -1.12
N THR A 108 9.47 -8.57 -2.03
CA THR A 108 10.58 -9.40 -2.48
C THR A 108 11.81 -8.55 -2.79
N SER A 109 12.98 -9.08 -2.50
CA SER A 109 14.25 -8.41 -2.85
C SER A 109 14.62 -8.58 -4.33
N SER A 110 13.95 -9.49 -5.04
CA SER A 110 14.20 -9.75 -6.46
C SER A 110 12.97 -10.41 -7.10
N GLU A 111 12.73 -10.11 -8.36
CA GLU A 111 11.62 -10.71 -9.12
C GLU A 111 11.76 -12.23 -9.23
N ARG A 112 10.64 -12.93 -9.05
CA ARG A 112 10.52 -14.37 -9.19
C ARG A 112 9.47 -14.72 -10.25
N SER A 113 9.53 -15.93 -10.79
CA SER A 113 8.66 -16.37 -11.89
C SER A 113 7.15 -16.39 -11.57
N ASN A 114 6.80 -16.40 -10.29
CA ASN A 114 5.40 -16.40 -9.80
C ASN A 114 4.99 -15.06 -9.16
N GLU A 115 5.82 -14.05 -9.28
CA GLU A 115 5.63 -12.71 -8.71
C GLU A 115 5.84 -11.67 -9.80
N THR A 116 4.97 -10.66 -9.87
CA THR A 116 5.11 -9.51 -10.76
C THR A 116 5.37 -8.28 -9.91
N THR A 117 6.57 -7.71 -10.03
CA THR A 117 7.02 -6.54 -9.26
C THR A 117 6.86 -5.22 -9.98
N SER A 118 6.31 -5.25 -11.19
CA SER A 118 6.10 -4.09 -12.05
C SER A 118 4.62 -3.93 -12.45
N GLY A 119 4.32 -2.88 -13.20
CA GLY A 119 2.96 -2.59 -13.64
C GLY A 119 2.17 -1.69 -12.69
N PHE A 120 2.70 -1.34 -11.53
CA PHE A 120 2.02 -0.42 -10.62
C PHE A 120 2.01 1.00 -11.18
N ILE A 121 0.82 1.57 -11.32
CA ILE A 121 0.62 2.93 -11.80
C ILE A 121 -0.33 3.70 -10.89
N PHE A 122 -0.27 5.03 -10.96
CA PHE A 122 -1.24 5.90 -10.32
C PHE A 122 -2.21 6.49 -11.34
N TYR A 123 -3.49 6.44 -11.02
CA TYR A 123 -4.51 7.26 -11.65
C TYR A 123 -5.00 8.31 -10.63
N GLY A 124 -4.41 9.49 -10.70
CA GLY A 124 -4.52 10.45 -9.59
C GLY A 124 -3.88 9.89 -8.31
N GLN A 125 -4.70 9.62 -7.30
CA GLN A 125 -4.27 9.04 -6.02
C GLN A 125 -4.50 7.52 -5.93
N TRP A 126 -5.19 6.95 -6.92
CA TRP A 126 -5.59 5.55 -6.96
C TRP A 126 -4.46 4.70 -7.50
N VAL A 127 -4.23 3.56 -6.84
CA VAL A 127 -3.31 2.54 -7.32
C VAL A 127 -4.05 1.66 -8.33
N MET A 128 -3.42 1.45 -9.47
CA MET A 128 -3.86 0.53 -10.51
C MET A 128 -2.68 -0.36 -10.91
N VAL A 129 -2.95 -1.44 -11.59
CA VAL A 129 -1.94 -2.33 -12.18
C VAL A 129 -2.19 -2.44 -13.68
N GLU A 130 -1.18 -2.12 -14.46
CA GLU A 130 -1.12 -2.41 -15.89
C GLU A 130 -0.63 -3.85 -16.06
N LEU A 131 -1.48 -4.69 -16.62
CA LEU A 131 -1.21 -6.10 -16.86
C LEU A 131 -0.38 -6.28 -18.15
N GLU A 132 0.24 -7.44 -18.33
CA GLU A 132 0.98 -7.78 -19.56
C GLU A 132 0.12 -7.69 -20.84
N SER A 133 -1.19 -7.87 -20.73
CA SER A 133 -2.14 -7.64 -21.82
C SER A 133 -2.29 -6.17 -22.22
N GLY A 134 -1.81 -5.23 -21.43
CA GLY A 134 -2.05 -3.79 -21.56
C GLY A 134 -3.35 -3.31 -20.89
N ASP A 135 -4.11 -4.23 -20.28
CA ASP A 135 -5.31 -3.86 -19.53
C ASP A 135 -4.92 -3.25 -18.17
N ILE A 136 -5.72 -2.32 -17.70
CA ILE A 136 -5.55 -1.69 -16.37
C ILE A 136 -6.58 -2.27 -15.41
N SER A 137 -6.10 -2.77 -14.28
CA SER A 137 -6.94 -3.39 -13.25
C SER A 137 -6.71 -2.76 -11.86
N SER A 138 -7.74 -2.81 -11.02
CA SER A 138 -7.70 -2.45 -9.60
C SER A 138 -8.27 -3.58 -8.73
N SER A 139 -8.01 -4.82 -9.08
CA SER A 139 -8.54 -6.03 -8.44
C SER A 139 -7.88 -6.32 -7.09
N PHE A 140 -7.91 -5.33 -6.20
CA PHE A 140 -7.41 -5.45 -4.82
C PHE A 140 -8.52 -5.90 -3.89
N TYR A 141 -8.20 -6.81 -2.99
CA TYR A 141 -9.10 -7.35 -1.98
C TYR A 141 -8.37 -7.44 -0.63
N VAL A 142 -9.14 -7.56 0.43
CA VAL A 142 -8.61 -7.90 1.75
C VAL A 142 -9.41 -9.04 2.35
N ARG A 143 -8.74 -9.83 3.20
CA ARG A 143 -9.37 -10.88 4.02
C ARG A 143 -8.91 -10.70 5.45
N GLU A 144 -9.86 -10.69 6.38
CA GLU A 144 -9.55 -10.54 7.80
C GLU A 144 -8.74 -11.74 8.30
N GLU A 145 -7.66 -11.45 9.01
CA GLU A 145 -6.84 -12.47 9.67
C GLU A 145 -7.47 -12.86 11.01
N SER A 146 -7.47 -14.17 11.29
CA SER A 146 -8.07 -14.71 12.50
C SER A 146 -7.33 -14.33 13.79
N GLU A 147 -6.05 -13.91 13.67
CA GLU A 147 -5.16 -13.70 14.81
C GLU A 147 -5.07 -12.24 15.28
N GLY A 148 -5.49 -11.27 14.48
CA GLY A 148 -5.36 -9.87 14.83
C GLY A 148 -6.62 -9.08 14.48
N LYS A 149 -7.33 -8.57 15.46
CA LYS A 149 -8.47 -7.68 15.21
C LYS A 149 -8.03 -6.45 14.41
N GLY A 150 -8.60 -6.28 13.22
CA GLY A 150 -8.28 -5.18 12.32
C GLY A 150 -6.98 -5.37 11.53
N VAL A 151 -6.48 -6.59 11.41
CA VAL A 151 -5.41 -6.99 10.50
C VAL A 151 -6.01 -7.82 9.37
N TYR A 152 -5.68 -7.44 8.13
CA TYR A 152 -6.20 -8.06 6.92
C TYR A 152 -5.05 -8.40 5.99
N SER A 153 -5.04 -9.60 5.40
CA SER A 153 -4.18 -9.93 4.26
C SER A 153 -4.57 -9.08 3.04
N LEU A 154 -3.60 -8.49 2.35
CA LEU A 154 -3.82 -7.81 1.08
C LEU A 154 -3.72 -8.82 -0.05
N LEU A 155 -4.78 -8.92 -0.86
CA LEU A 155 -4.94 -9.93 -1.90
C LEU A 155 -5.10 -9.28 -3.28
N TRP A 156 -4.70 -10.02 -4.32
CA TRP A 156 -4.84 -9.64 -5.71
C TRP A 156 -5.68 -10.64 -6.48
N ASN A 157 -6.62 -10.14 -7.28
CA ASN A 157 -7.41 -10.90 -8.27
C ASN A 157 -8.07 -12.16 -7.69
N VAL A 158 -8.75 -12.03 -6.56
CA VAL A 158 -9.48 -13.13 -5.91
C VAL A 158 -10.77 -13.42 -6.67
N THR A 159 -11.03 -14.69 -6.92
CA THR A 159 -12.26 -15.15 -7.58
C THR A 159 -13.34 -15.64 -6.61
N ASP A 160 -12.95 -15.90 -5.36
CA ASP A 160 -13.85 -16.29 -4.27
C ASP A 160 -14.20 -15.07 -3.42
N GLU A 161 -15.32 -14.44 -3.73
CA GLU A 161 -15.79 -13.21 -3.07
C GLU A 161 -16.45 -13.47 -1.70
N GLU A 162 -16.72 -14.73 -1.31
CA GLU A 162 -17.44 -15.02 -0.07
C GLU A 162 -16.67 -14.60 1.19
N THR A 163 -15.33 -14.53 1.11
CA THR A 163 -14.48 -14.20 2.27
C THR A 163 -13.55 -13.00 2.03
N ALA A 164 -13.53 -12.45 0.82
CA ALA A 164 -12.68 -11.34 0.44
C ALA A 164 -13.49 -10.06 0.19
N ILE A 165 -13.06 -8.95 0.76
CA ILE A 165 -13.69 -7.63 0.63
C ILE A 165 -12.96 -6.86 -0.47
N PRO A 166 -13.64 -6.39 -1.52
CA PRO A 166 -13.01 -5.55 -2.53
C PRO A 166 -12.64 -4.18 -1.95
N ILE A 167 -11.46 -3.70 -2.31
CA ILE A 167 -10.95 -2.41 -1.83
C ILE A 167 -10.34 -1.57 -2.97
N SER A 168 -10.13 -0.30 -2.66
CA SER A 168 -9.26 0.58 -3.43
C SER A 168 -8.01 0.89 -2.61
N LEU A 169 -6.84 0.83 -3.23
CA LEU A 169 -5.61 1.36 -2.65
C LEU A 169 -5.40 2.81 -3.12
N ARG A 170 -4.98 3.68 -2.20
CA ARG A 170 -4.68 5.09 -2.48
C ARG A 170 -3.40 5.51 -1.77
N SER A 171 -2.73 6.53 -2.33
CA SER A 171 -1.55 7.16 -1.72
C SER A 171 -1.90 8.26 -0.71
N VAL A 172 -3.17 8.46 -0.41
CA VAL A 172 -3.64 9.51 0.49
C VAL A 172 -4.13 8.91 1.79
N GLU A 173 -3.55 9.41 2.87
CA GLU A 173 -3.94 9.10 4.24
C GLU A 173 -5.37 9.60 4.54
N PRO A 174 -6.14 8.89 5.37
CA PRO A 174 -7.45 9.36 5.79
C PRO A 174 -7.34 10.69 6.56
N SER A 175 -8.27 11.61 6.28
CA SER A 175 -8.27 12.95 6.88
C SER A 175 -8.54 12.98 8.39
N ASN A 176 -8.82 11.83 9.00
CA ASN A 176 -9.15 11.67 10.42
C ASN A 176 -8.15 10.76 11.16
N ALA A 177 -6.96 10.55 10.58
CA ALA A 177 -5.90 9.77 11.21
C ALA A 177 -5.15 10.62 12.25
#